data_f9da2908ff92328167188ec54467ce2f
#
_entry.id   f9da2908ff92328167188ec54467ce2f
#
_cell.length_a   1.000
_cell.length_b   1.000
_cell.length_c   1.000
_cell.angle_alpha   90.00
_cell.angle_beta   90.00
_cell.angle_gamma   90.00
#
_symmetry.space_group_name_H-M   'P 1'
#
loop_
_entity.id
_entity.type
_entity.pdbx_description
1 polymer ?
#
loop_
_entity_poly.entity_id
_entity_poly.type
_entity_poly.pdbx_seq_one_letter_code
_entity_poly.pdbx_strand_id
1 'polypeptide(L)'
;MLFRSNADTLRALLTARLELAQLLGFATWADFAMADMMIGSPAHLREYLQQIDTASREPATREQAALLAFAREREPALTQISAADSRYWQEQYRRAKYSFDSQSVRPYFPYAAVERGVIATASRLFHIDIRPVSGVRTWHPSVTTYDVYDGDLRLGRIYLDMHPRAGKDKWFSTAPLTLGVHGRQLPEGALVCNFPGGAAGDPGLMQYSDVVIFLHEFGHLMHHVIGGQNPYAGQAAFNVEGDFVEAPSQMLEEFFRDYGVLASFAHHYQSGAVLPRELYERMSRADTFGRASGQQRQLLYTAVSLDFHTLPPATLDFDAVFRGNFERFSPNAYVPGMHMWASFTHLNGYSSNYYTYVLDKVIALDFFAQFDPHDLLGGPAGLRYRRAVLAPGATQPAAQLVRDFLGREPNLDAYRRWLLAQFDSASTISSTAR
;
A
#
# COMPACT_ATOMS: atom_id res chain seq x y z
N MET A 1 -18.95 -6.30 -24.55
CA MET A 1 -18.57 -7.71 -24.83
C MET A 1 -17.51 -8.24 -23.86
N LEU A 2 -16.46 -7.53 -23.55
CA LEU A 2 -15.36 -8.02 -22.68
C LEU A 2 -15.80 -8.49 -21.29
N PHE A 3 -16.71 -7.80 -20.60
CA PHE A 3 -17.09 -8.19 -19.23
C PHE A 3 -17.88 -9.51 -19.15
N ARG A 4 -18.67 -9.88 -20.18
CA ARG A 4 -19.37 -11.19 -20.20
C ARG A 4 -18.36 -12.35 -20.27
N SER A 5 -17.34 -12.22 -21.11
CA SER A 5 -16.23 -13.17 -21.18
C SER A 5 -15.53 -13.33 -19.84
N ASN A 6 -15.30 -12.21 -19.12
CA ASN A 6 -14.66 -12.24 -17.81
C ASN A 6 -15.56 -12.89 -16.74
N ALA A 7 -16.89 -12.73 -16.82
CA ALA A 7 -17.83 -13.40 -15.91
C ALA A 7 -17.74 -14.93 -16.00
N ASP A 8 -17.73 -15.47 -17.22
CA ASP A 8 -17.63 -16.92 -17.45
C ASP A 8 -16.27 -17.45 -16.98
N THR A 9 -15.20 -16.72 -17.28
CA THR A 9 -13.83 -17.06 -16.84
C THR A 9 -13.71 -17.02 -15.31
N LEU A 10 -14.24 -15.99 -14.67
CA LEU A 10 -14.25 -15.86 -13.21
C LEU A 10 -15.04 -17.00 -12.55
N ARG A 11 -16.21 -17.32 -13.10
CA ARG A 11 -17.03 -18.45 -12.61
C ARG A 11 -16.29 -19.78 -12.71
N ALA A 12 -15.63 -20.03 -13.84
CA ALA A 12 -14.82 -21.24 -14.02
C ALA A 12 -13.66 -21.31 -13.03
N LEU A 13 -12.96 -20.18 -12.80
CA LEU A 13 -11.90 -20.06 -11.80
C LEU A 13 -12.41 -20.38 -10.39
N LEU A 14 -13.52 -19.76 -9.96
CA LEU A 14 -14.09 -19.97 -8.63
C LEU A 14 -14.58 -21.42 -8.44
N THR A 15 -15.13 -22.04 -9.50
CA THR A 15 -15.55 -23.44 -9.48
C THR A 15 -14.33 -24.35 -9.27
N ALA A 16 -13.27 -24.18 -10.06
CA ALA A 16 -12.05 -24.97 -9.92
C ALA A 16 -11.40 -24.81 -8.54
N ARG A 17 -11.40 -23.59 -7.98
CA ARG A 17 -10.93 -23.33 -6.62
C ARG A 17 -11.76 -24.05 -5.58
N LEU A 18 -13.09 -24.02 -5.68
CA LEU A 18 -13.97 -24.74 -4.76
C LEU A 18 -13.73 -26.24 -4.82
N GLU A 19 -13.65 -26.83 -6.03
CA GLU A 19 -13.35 -28.24 -6.24
C GLU A 19 -12.01 -28.63 -5.60
N LEU A 20 -10.96 -27.83 -5.80
CA LEU A 20 -9.65 -28.07 -5.20
C LEU A 20 -9.72 -28.00 -3.65
N ALA A 21 -10.37 -26.98 -3.09
CA ALA A 21 -10.53 -26.87 -1.64
C ALA A 21 -11.26 -28.08 -1.04
N GLN A 22 -12.33 -28.55 -1.70
CA GLN A 22 -13.09 -29.73 -1.27
C GLN A 22 -12.28 -31.03 -1.36
N LEU A 23 -11.46 -31.18 -2.41
CA LEU A 23 -10.52 -32.31 -2.51
C LEU A 23 -9.50 -32.33 -1.37
N LEU A 24 -9.13 -31.15 -0.86
CA LEU A 24 -8.21 -30.98 0.28
C LEU A 24 -8.92 -31.01 1.64
N GLY A 25 -10.26 -31.24 1.67
CA GLY A 25 -11.03 -31.38 2.92
C GLY A 25 -11.56 -30.05 3.49
N PHE A 26 -11.49 -28.94 2.76
CA PHE A 26 -12.01 -27.64 3.17
C PHE A 26 -13.42 -27.40 2.60
N ALA A 27 -14.26 -26.67 3.34
CA ALA A 27 -15.63 -26.38 2.91
C ALA A 27 -15.68 -25.38 1.74
N THR A 28 -14.85 -24.35 1.77
CA THR A 28 -14.76 -23.32 0.75
C THR A 28 -13.29 -23.02 0.39
N TRP A 29 -13.09 -22.32 -0.72
CA TRP A 29 -11.76 -21.85 -1.08
C TRP A 29 -11.18 -20.87 -0.03
N ALA A 30 -12.02 -20.04 0.58
CA ALA A 30 -11.57 -19.10 1.61
C ALA A 30 -11.09 -19.82 2.87
N ASP A 31 -11.73 -20.94 3.27
CA ASP A 31 -11.25 -21.78 4.38
C ASP A 31 -9.85 -22.34 4.07
N PHE A 32 -9.64 -22.85 2.87
CA PHE A 32 -8.32 -23.34 2.44
C PHE A 32 -7.26 -22.22 2.40
N ALA A 33 -7.58 -21.13 1.73
CA ALA A 33 -6.61 -20.04 1.49
C ALA A 33 -6.21 -19.28 2.76
N MET A 34 -7.01 -19.36 3.82
CA MET A 34 -6.74 -18.70 5.11
C MET A 34 -6.19 -19.63 6.19
N ALA A 35 -6.12 -20.93 5.93
CA ALA A 35 -5.77 -21.92 6.94
C ALA A 35 -4.36 -21.76 7.51
N ASP A 36 -3.42 -21.27 6.69
CA ASP A 36 -2.02 -21.00 7.04
C ASP A 36 -1.68 -19.50 7.09
N MET A 37 -2.71 -18.64 7.13
CA MET A 37 -2.57 -17.18 7.24
C MET A 37 -2.70 -16.74 8.72
N MET A 38 -2.24 -15.51 9.02
CA MET A 38 -2.40 -14.90 10.36
C MET A 38 -3.86 -14.83 10.79
N ILE A 39 -4.77 -14.52 9.88
CA ILE A 39 -6.22 -14.43 10.17
C ILE A 39 -6.85 -15.79 10.49
N GLY A 40 -6.32 -16.87 9.94
CA GLY A 40 -6.67 -18.26 10.24
C GLY A 40 -8.02 -18.75 9.71
N SER A 41 -9.02 -17.92 9.53
CA SER A 41 -10.33 -18.36 9.04
C SER A 41 -11.22 -17.23 8.49
N PRO A 42 -12.18 -17.55 7.59
CA PRO A 42 -13.21 -16.60 7.14
C PRO A 42 -14.09 -16.04 8.29
N ALA A 43 -14.27 -16.79 9.37
CA ALA A 43 -15.04 -16.33 10.53
C ALA A 43 -14.30 -15.21 11.28
N HIS A 44 -13.03 -15.42 11.61
CA HIS A 44 -12.18 -14.39 12.23
C HIS A 44 -12.06 -13.16 11.32
N LEU A 45 -11.95 -13.37 9.99
CA LEU A 45 -11.94 -12.24 9.05
C LEU A 45 -13.21 -11.40 9.15
N ARG A 46 -14.40 -12.02 9.19
CA ARG A 46 -15.67 -11.27 9.33
C ARG A 46 -15.73 -10.44 10.62
N GLU A 47 -15.26 -11.01 11.73
CA GLU A 47 -15.17 -10.29 13.02
C GLU A 47 -14.18 -9.11 12.93
N TYR A 48 -13.02 -9.33 12.31
CA TYR A 48 -12.03 -8.27 12.09
C TYR A 48 -12.57 -7.16 11.20
N LEU A 49 -13.23 -7.49 10.08
CA LEU A 49 -13.85 -6.50 9.19
C LEU A 49 -14.92 -5.66 9.92
N GLN A 50 -15.68 -6.26 10.85
CA GLN A 50 -16.64 -5.51 11.65
C GLN A 50 -15.96 -4.51 12.60
N GLN A 51 -14.81 -4.86 13.18
CA GLN A 51 -14.03 -3.93 14.02
C GLN A 51 -13.51 -2.74 13.20
N ILE A 52 -12.97 -2.99 12.00
CA ILE A 52 -12.49 -1.94 11.10
C ILE A 52 -13.64 -1.07 10.60
N ASP A 53 -14.77 -1.68 10.25
CA ASP A 53 -15.97 -0.95 9.85
C ASP A 53 -16.47 -0.03 10.97
N THR A 54 -16.53 -0.53 12.19
CA THR A 54 -16.89 0.27 13.38
C THR A 54 -15.94 1.45 13.58
N ALA A 55 -14.65 1.26 13.35
CA ALA A 55 -13.66 2.31 13.52
C ALA A 55 -13.71 3.37 12.40
N SER A 56 -14.05 2.99 11.17
CA SER A 56 -13.94 3.85 9.99
C SER A 56 -15.27 4.43 9.47
N ARG A 57 -16.41 3.86 9.84
CA ARG A 57 -17.74 4.25 9.31
C ARG A 57 -18.14 5.67 9.69
N GLU A 58 -18.03 6.04 10.96
CA GLU A 58 -18.40 7.40 11.40
C GLU A 58 -17.47 8.46 10.76
N PRO A 59 -16.13 8.32 10.79
CA PRO A 59 -15.26 9.22 10.07
C PRO A 59 -15.58 9.33 8.57
N ALA A 60 -15.85 8.20 7.87
CA ALA A 60 -16.22 8.21 6.46
C ALA A 60 -17.54 8.95 6.20
N THR A 61 -18.52 8.81 7.10
CA THR A 61 -19.80 9.54 7.04
C THR A 61 -19.58 11.05 7.16
N ARG A 62 -18.70 11.48 8.06
CA ARG A 62 -18.32 12.91 8.21
C ARG A 62 -17.64 13.45 6.96
N GLU A 63 -16.67 12.69 6.39
CA GLU A 63 -16.02 13.04 5.12
C GLU A 63 -17.04 13.24 4.00
N GLN A 64 -17.97 12.29 3.87
CA GLN A 64 -19.00 12.33 2.83
C GLN A 64 -19.98 13.49 3.03
N ALA A 65 -20.40 13.77 4.27
CA ALA A 65 -21.26 14.92 4.59
C ALA A 65 -20.58 16.24 4.23
N ALA A 66 -19.30 16.41 4.57
CA ALA A 66 -18.52 17.59 4.22
C ALA A 66 -18.37 17.76 2.70
N LEU A 67 -18.14 16.65 1.99
CA LEU A 67 -17.99 16.63 0.53
C LEU A 67 -19.31 16.98 -0.15
N LEU A 68 -20.44 16.42 0.30
CA LEU A 68 -21.77 16.71 -0.23
C LEU A 68 -22.19 18.17 0.04
N ALA A 69 -21.94 18.69 1.23
CA ALA A 69 -22.20 20.09 1.56
C ALA A 69 -21.46 21.04 0.61
N PHE A 70 -20.17 20.76 0.38
CA PHE A 70 -19.35 21.53 -0.55
C PHE A 70 -19.84 21.42 -2.00
N ALA A 71 -20.26 20.23 -2.45
CA ALA A 71 -20.77 20.03 -3.80
C ALA A 71 -22.09 20.78 -4.01
N ARG A 72 -22.97 20.82 -3.01
CA ARG A 72 -24.23 21.56 -3.04
C ARG A 72 -24.08 23.09 -3.14
N GLU A 73 -22.97 23.65 -2.69
CA GLU A 73 -22.65 25.07 -2.91
C GLU A 73 -22.56 25.40 -4.41
N ARG A 74 -22.26 24.40 -5.26
CA ARG A 74 -22.05 24.53 -6.72
C ARG A 74 -23.18 23.92 -7.53
N GLU A 75 -23.74 22.84 -7.04
CA GLU A 75 -24.86 22.10 -7.64
C GLU A 75 -25.97 21.91 -6.61
N PRO A 76 -26.81 22.92 -6.34
CA PRO A 76 -27.81 22.86 -5.28
C PRO A 76 -28.79 21.68 -5.35
N ALA A 77 -29.03 21.15 -6.55
CA ALA A 77 -29.91 20.01 -6.78
C ALA A 77 -29.27 18.65 -6.44
N LEU A 78 -27.99 18.60 -6.13
CA LEU A 78 -27.28 17.36 -5.83
C LEU A 78 -27.76 16.78 -4.49
N THR A 79 -28.32 15.58 -4.53
CA THR A 79 -28.83 14.89 -3.32
C THR A 79 -27.78 13.98 -2.69
N GLN A 80 -26.87 13.42 -3.50
CA GLN A 80 -25.83 12.48 -3.09
C GLN A 80 -24.66 12.52 -4.07
N ILE A 81 -23.47 12.11 -3.63
CA ILE A 81 -22.31 11.95 -4.50
C ILE A 81 -22.28 10.52 -5.01
N SER A 82 -22.23 10.34 -6.32
CA SER A 82 -22.13 9.02 -6.94
C SER A 82 -20.69 8.48 -6.90
N ALA A 83 -20.54 7.17 -7.08
CA ALA A 83 -19.22 6.55 -7.24
C ALA A 83 -18.47 7.12 -8.45
N ALA A 84 -19.17 7.51 -9.52
CA ALA A 84 -18.59 8.08 -10.72
C ALA A 84 -17.99 9.48 -10.47
N ASP A 85 -18.66 10.29 -9.66
CA ASP A 85 -18.32 11.71 -9.46
C ASP A 85 -17.43 11.94 -8.23
N SER A 86 -17.27 10.93 -7.38
CA SER A 86 -16.62 11.08 -6.07
C SER A 86 -15.21 11.65 -6.16
N ARG A 87 -14.40 11.20 -7.15
CA ARG A 87 -13.03 11.69 -7.35
C ARG A 87 -12.99 13.14 -7.79
N TYR A 88 -13.90 13.54 -8.67
CA TYR A 88 -14.04 14.93 -9.11
C TYR A 88 -14.33 15.85 -7.92
N TRP A 89 -15.33 15.52 -7.13
CA TRP A 89 -15.71 16.32 -5.96
C TRP A 89 -14.63 16.36 -4.89
N GLN A 90 -13.93 15.25 -4.65
CA GLN A 90 -12.79 15.22 -3.72
C GLN A 90 -11.67 16.15 -4.17
N GLU A 91 -11.33 16.17 -5.45
CA GLU A 91 -10.30 17.08 -5.98
C GLU A 91 -10.73 18.55 -5.87
N GLN A 92 -11.98 18.86 -6.22
CA GLN A 92 -12.53 20.22 -6.06
C GLN A 92 -12.52 20.66 -4.58
N TYR A 93 -12.85 19.75 -3.69
CA TYR A 93 -12.81 19.99 -2.25
C TYR A 93 -11.39 20.29 -1.76
N ARG A 94 -10.42 19.47 -2.17
CA ARG A 94 -9.00 19.68 -1.80
C ARG A 94 -8.48 21.03 -2.27
N ARG A 95 -8.75 21.40 -3.52
CA ARG A 95 -8.37 22.71 -4.06
C ARG A 95 -8.98 23.86 -3.28
N ALA A 96 -10.26 23.78 -2.96
CA ALA A 96 -11.00 24.86 -2.31
C ALA A 96 -10.69 24.98 -0.81
N LYS A 97 -10.67 23.85 -0.07
CA LYS A 97 -10.55 23.86 1.39
C LYS A 97 -9.11 23.86 1.89
N TYR A 98 -8.19 23.28 1.13
CA TYR A 98 -6.77 23.22 1.53
C TYR A 98 -5.87 24.11 0.69
N SER A 99 -6.41 24.83 -0.31
CA SER A 99 -5.63 25.65 -1.27
C SER A 99 -4.47 24.84 -1.86
N PHE A 100 -4.76 23.57 -2.18
CA PHE A 100 -3.76 22.62 -2.65
C PHE A 100 -4.13 22.05 -4.03
N ASP A 101 -3.22 22.24 -4.99
CA ASP A 101 -3.22 21.57 -6.27
C ASP A 101 -2.08 20.54 -6.29
N SER A 102 -2.40 19.28 -6.55
CA SER A 102 -1.42 18.18 -6.60
C SER A 102 -0.30 18.41 -7.63
N GLN A 103 -0.53 19.24 -8.63
CA GLN A 103 0.51 19.62 -9.61
C GLN A 103 1.58 20.54 -9.03
N SER A 104 1.25 21.31 -7.97
CA SER A 104 2.16 22.32 -7.38
C SER A 104 3.38 21.73 -6.70
N VAL A 105 3.32 20.48 -6.27
CA VAL A 105 4.42 19.80 -5.57
C VAL A 105 5.33 19.00 -6.50
N ARG A 106 4.87 18.65 -7.70
CA ARG A 106 5.66 17.86 -8.66
C ARG A 106 7.05 18.41 -8.96
N PRO A 107 7.24 19.76 -9.09
CA PRO A 107 8.57 20.32 -9.32
C PRO A 107 9.61 19.99 -8.26
N TYR A 108 9.18 19.58 -7.06
CA TYR A 108 10.05 19.20 -5.95
C TYR A 108 10.37 17.70 -5.92
N PHE A 109 9.75 16.90 -6.81
CA PHE A 109 9.94 15.48 -6.89
C PHE A 109 10.46 15.02 -8.27
N PRO A 110 11.62 15.52 -8.73
CA PRO A 110 12.25 14.95 -9.91
C PRO A 110 12.73 13.52 -9.57
N TYR A 111 12.52 12.56 -10.47
CA TYR A 111 12.77 11.13 -10.25
C TYR A 111 14.13 10.84 -9.62
N ALA A 112 15.20 11.41 -10.16
CA ALA A 112 16.55 11.17 -9.65
C ALA A 112 16.79 11.65 -8.21
N ALA A 113 16.08 12.68 -7.74
CA ALA A 113 16.15 13.12 -6.34
C ALA A 113 15.32 12.18 -5.44
N VAL A 114 14.15 11.74 -5.90
CA VAL A 114 13.32 10.78 -5.19
C VAL A 114 14.05 9.44 -5.03
N GLU A 115 14.66 8.90 -6.09
CA GLU A 115 15.45 7.67 -6.03
C GLU A 115 16.55 7.76 -4.96
N ARG A 116 17.34 8.84 -4.97
CA ARG A 116 18.34 9.08 -3.91
C ARG A 116 17.73 9.18 -2.52
N GLY A 117 16.57 9.85 -2.40
CA GLY A 117 15.83 9.98 -1.15
C GLY A 117 15.35 8.64 -0.59
N VAL A 118 14.79 7.78 -1.44
CA VAL A 118 14.37 6.41 -1.08
C VAL A 118 15.57 5.59 -0.61
N ILE A 119 16.65 5.58 -1.38
CA ILE A 119 17.89 4.84 -1.03
C ILE A 119 18.47 5.36 0.30
N ALA A 120 18.58 6.67 0.46
CA ALA A 120 19.15 7.27 1.69
C ALA A 120 18.24 6.99 2.92
N THR A 121 16.93 7.05 2.76
CA THR A 121 15.97 6.73 3.82
C THR A 121 16.11 5.29 4.28
N ALA A 122 16.11 4.33 3.34
CA ALA A 122 16.27 2.92 3.67
C ALA A 122 17.65 2.61 4.27
N SER A 123 18.71 3.24 3.75
CA SER A 123 20.08 3.06 4.28
C SER A 123 20.19 3.51 5.73
N ARG A 124 19.64 4.69 6.05
CA ARG A 124 19.64 5.21 7.43
C ARG A 124 18.76 4.37 8.35
N LEU A 125 17.53 4.08 7.91
CA LEU A 125 16.53 3.35 8.69
C LEU A 125 17.00 1.95 9.08
N PHE A 126 17.59 1.23 8.12
CA PHE A 126 17.98 -0.17 8.31
C PHE A 126 19.47 -0.35 8.63
N HIS A 127 20.25 0.73 8.72
CA HIS A 127 21.72 0.67 8.91
C HIS A 127 22.40 -0.22 7.88
N ILE A 128 22.16 0.05 6.60
CA ILE A 128 22.73 -0.66 5.44
C ILE A 128 23.31 0.35 4.45
N ASP A 129 24.27 -0.12 3.64
CA ASP A 129 24.79 0.64 2.51
C ASP A 129 24.22 0.08 1.21
N ILE A 130 23.67 0.96 0.37
CA ILE A 130 23.16 0.63 -0.96
C ILE A 130 24.04 1.33 -1.98
N ARG A 131 24.87 0.56 -2.69
CA ARG A 131 25.95 1.06 -3.54
C ARG A 131 25.66 0.77 -5.01
N PRO A 132 25.75 1.75 -5.93
CA PRO A 132 25.54 1.50 -7.35
C PRO A 132 26.63 0.57 -7.90
N VAL A 133 26.23 -0.31 -8.81
CA VAL A 133 27.11 -1.26 -9.48
C VAL A 133 27.01 -1.09 -10.98
N SER A 134 28.16 -1.01 -11.68
CA SER A 134 28.24 -0.97 -13.14
C SER A 134 28.67 -2.31 -13.72
N GLY A 135 28.42 -2.51 -15.04
CA GLY A 135 28.87 -3.72 -15.75
C GLY A 135 28.02 -4.97 -15.50
N VAL A 136 26.92 -4.85 -14.76
CA VAL A 136 25.97 -5.95 -14.58
C VAL A 136 25.09 -6.09 -15.84
N ARG A 137 24.93 -7.30 -16.34
CA ARG A 137 24.01 -7.58 -17.44
C ARG A 137 22.56 -7.46 -16.96
N THR A 138 21.80 -6.59 -17.61
CA THR A 138 20.38 -6.38 -17.33
C THR A 138 19.55 -6.69 -18.57
N TRP A 139 18.22 -6.81 -18.41
CA TRP A 139 17.26 -7.08 -19.51
C TRP A 139 16.96 -5.84 -20.33
N HIS A 140 17.28 -4.63 -19.83
CA HIS A 140 17.13 -3.39 -20.59
C HIS A 140 18.18 -2.35 -20.13
N PRO A 141 18.71 -1.50 -21.04
CA PRO A 141 19.73 -0.50 -20.70
C PRO A 141 19.32 0.55 -19.64
N SER A 142 18.01 0.79 -19.48
CA SER A 142 17.50 1.73 -18.46
C SER A 142 17.44 1.16 -17.05
N VAL A 143 17.73 -0.13 -16.86
CA VAL A 143 17.71 -0.76 -15.54
C VAL A 143 19.01 -0.41 -14.80
N THR A 144 18.87 0.21 -13.64
CA THR A 144 19.99 0.50 -12.73
C THR A 144 20.13 -0.62 -11.69
N THR A 145 21.37 -0.84 -11.23
CA THR A 145 21.67 -1.93 -10.29
C THR A 145 22.44 -1.42 -9.10
N TYR A 146 22.13 -2.00 -7.93
CA TYR A 146 22.77 -1.68 -6.67
C TYR A 146 23.05 -2.97 -5.88
N ASP A 147 24.19 -3.02 -5.20
CA ASP A 147 24.47 -4.02 -4.18
C ASP A 147 24.18 -3.46 -2.79
N VAL A 148 23.58 -4.28 -1.94
CA VAL A 148 23.19 -3.94 -0.57
C VAL A 148 24.17 -4.58 0.39
N TYR A 149 24.68 -3.81 1.36
CA TYR A 149 25.70 -4.23 2.32
C TYR A 149 25.27 -3.96 3.77
N ASP A 150 25.74 -4.82 4.68
CA ASP A 150 25.82 -4.59 6.12
C ASP A 150 27.30 -4.52 6.52
N GLY A 151 27.84 -3.33 6.68
CA GLY A 151 29.28 -3.14 6.74
C GLY A 151 29.98 -3.64 5.47
N ASP A 152 30.84 -4.65 5.62
CA ASP A 152 31.54 -5.30 4.49
C ASP A 152 30.78 -6.51 3.92
N LEU A 153 29.75 -6.98 4.60
CA LEU A 153 28.97 -8.13 4.16
C LEU A 153 27.95 -7.73 3.10
N ARG A 154 28.10 -8.25 1.87
CA ARG A 154 27.06 -8.08 0.85
C ARG A 154 25.84 -8.94 1.17
N LEU A 155 24.69 -8.28 1.33
CA LEU A 155 23.41 -8.92 1.61
C LEU A 155 22.67 -9.36 0.34
N GLY A 156 22.82 -8.65 -0.77
CA GLY A 156 22.11 -8.99 -2.00
C GLY A 156 22.27 -7.94 -3.09
N ARG A 157 21.49 -8.10 -4.17
CA ARG A 157 21.45 -7.17 -5.30
C ARG A 157 20.04 -6.76 -5.64
N ILE A 158 19.89 -5.50 -6.03
CA ILE A 158 18.61 -4.94 -6.47
C ILE A 158 18.73 -4.34 -7.86
N TYR A 159 17.64 -4.45 -8.61
CA TYR A 159 17.48 -3.93 -9.96
C TYR A 159 16.31 -2.96 -9.98
N LEU A 160 16.51 -1.76 -10.48
CA LEU A 160 15.47 -0.74 -10.58
C LEU A 160 15.11 -0.53 -12.06
N ASP A 161 13.97 -1.09 -12.44
CA ASP A 161 13.35 -0.93 -13.76
C ASP A 161 12.16 0.02 -13.64
N MET A 162 12.42 1.32 -13.72
CA MET A 162 11.55 2.34 -13.14
C MET A 162 10.68 3.12 -14.12
N HIS A 163 10.98 3.09 -15.43
CA HIS A 163 10.30 3.92 -16.42
C HIS A 163 9.45 3.11 -17.39
N PRO A 164 8.33 3.67 -17.91
CA PRO A 164 7.47 2.99 -18.86
C PRO A 164 8.18 2.76 -20.21
N ARG A 165 7.89 1.63 -20.85
CA ARG A 165 8.30 1.32 -22.22
C ARG A 165 7.36 0.30 -22.87
N ALA A 166 7.48 0.13 -24.17
CA ALA A 166 6.69 -0.86 -24.90
C ALA A 166 6.99 -2.29 -24.38
N GLY A 167 5.93 -3.09 -24.23
CA GLY A 167 6.03 -4.48 -23.76
C GLY A 167 6.23 -4.66 -22.24
N LYS A 168 6.37 -3.57 -21.47
CA LYS A 168 6.44 -3.63 -20.01
C LYS A 168 5.04 -3.57 -19.41
N ASP A 169 4.84 -4.30 -18.31
CA ASP A 169 3.62 -4.17 -17.50
C ASP A 169 3.46 -2.72 -17.02
N LYS A 170 2.21 -2.27 -16.96
CA LYS A 170 1.86 -0.88 -16.59
C LYS A 170 1.64 -0.69 -15.09
N TRP A 171 1.81 -1.72 -14.28
CA TRP A 171 1.65 -1.68 -12.84
C TRP A 171 2.97 -1.40 -12.12
N PHE A 172 2.92 -1.31 -10.81
CA PHE A 172 4.07 -1.22 -9.92
C PHE A 172 4.18 -2.55 -9.17
N SER A 173 5.37 -3.12 -9.09
CA SER A 173 5.56 -4.40 -8.42
C SER A 173 7.01 -4.63 -8.03
N THR A 174 7.18 -5.44 -6.98
CA THR A 174 8.47 -6.05 -6.63
C THR A 174 8.48 -7.50 -7.09
N ALA A 175 9.56 -7.91 -7.75
CA ALA A 175 9.76 -9.27 -8.25
C ALA A 175 11.01 -9.90 -7.61
N PRO A 176 10.90 -11.03 -6.89
CA PRO A 176 12.06 -11.84 -6.50
C PRO A 176 12.67 -12.49 -7.75
N LEU A 177 13.94 -12.22 -8.01
CA LEU A 177 14.67 -12.86 -9.11
C LEU A 177 15.42 -14.10 -8.63
N THR A 178 15.97 -14.03 -7.42
CA THR A 178 16.68 -15.10 -6.78
C THR A 178 16.39 -15.08 -5.29
N LEU A 179 15.95 -16.19 -4.74
CA LEU A 179 15.78 -16.34 -3.29
C LEU A 179 17.15 -16.49 -2.62
N GLY A 180 17.31 -15.89 -1.44
CA GLY A 180 18.54 -16.00 -0.69
C GLY A 180 18.66 -17.35 0.03
N VAL A 181 19.90 -17.83 0.17
CA VAL A 181 20.27 -18.98 1.00
C VAL A 181 21.61 -18.69 1.65
N HIS A 182 21.61 -18.56 2.97
CA HIS A 182 22.83 -18.19 3.73
C HIS A 182 24.05 -18.98 3.32
N GLY A 183 25.14 -18.27 3.02
CA GLY A 183 26.44 -18.84 2.64
C GLY A 183 26.48 -19.54 1.27
N ARG A 184 25.38 -19.56 0.50
CA ARG A 184 25.29 -20.24 -0.80
C ARG A 184 24.82 -19.33 -1.92
N GLN A 185 23.78 -18.53 -1.71
CA GLN A 185 23.14 -17.74 -2.73
C GLN A 185 22.63 -16.42 -2.16
N LEU A 186 23.05 -15.32 -2.75
CA LEU A 186 22.53 -14.00 -2.36
C LEU A 186 21.17 -13.75 -2.99
N PRO A 187 20.24 -13.11 -2.27
CA PRO A 187 18.98 -12.69 -2.83
C PRO A 187 19.18 -11.61 -3.90
N GLU A 188 18.41 -11.71 -4.98
CA GLU A 188 18.31 -10.68 -6.01
C GLU A 188 16.83 -10.35 -6.23
N GLY A 189 16.50 -9.07 -6.30
CA GLY A 189 15.13 -8.61 -6.52
C GLY A 189 15.08 -7.40 -7.43
N ALA A 190 13.95 -7.22 -8.11
CA ALA A 190 13.70 -6.10 -9.00
C ALA A 190 12.46 -5.31 -8.61
N LEU A 191 12.55 -3.98 -8.69
CA LEU A 191 11.38 -3.13 -8.81
C LEU A 191 11.05 -2.93 -10.29
N VAL A 192 9.79 -3.17 -10.65
CA VAL A 192 9.25 -2.94 -11.98
C VAL A 192 8.16 -1.89 -11.87
N CYS A 193 8.49 -0.63 -12.16
CA CYS A 193 7.62 0.53 -11.98
C CYS A 193 7.41 1.28 -13.30
N ASN A 194 6.57 2.34 -13.27
CA ASN A 194 6.24 3.13 -14.44
C ASN A 194 6.22 4.63 -14.10
N PHE A 195 7.24 5.10 -13.36
CA PHE A 195 7.35 6.50 -12.99
C PHE A 195 7.74 7.39 -14.19
N PRO A 196 7.35 8.68 -14.18
CA PRO A 196 7.75 9.63 -15.21
C PRO A 196 9.26 9.68 -15.38
N GLY A 197 9.74 10.05 -16.57
CA GLY A 197 11.17 10.13 -16.88
C GLY A 197 11.64 9.03 -17.83
N GLY A 198 12.95 8.84 -17.90
CA GLY A 198 13.60 7.84 -18.76
C GLY A 198 13.99 8.36 -20.14
N ALA A 199 13.49 9.50 -20.58
CA ALA A 199 13.95 10.20 -21.80
C ALA A 199 15.07 11.19 -21.46
N ALA A 200 15.98 11.39 -22.41
CA ALA A 200 17.05 12.38 -22.24
C ALA A 200 16.50 13.79 -22.01
N GLY A 201 16.90 14.43 -20.93
CA GLY A 201 16.45 15.78 -20.57
C GLY A 201 15.10 15.85 -19.86
N ASP A 202 14.37 14.74 -19.70
CA ASP A 202 13.15 14.70 -18.91
C ASP A 202 13.50 14.58 -17.40
N PRO A 203 13.14 15.55 -16.55
CA PRO A 203 13.38 15.48 -15.11
C PRO A 203 12.55 14.40 -14.40
N GLY A 204 11.54 13.81 -15.06
CA GLY A 204 10.65 12.81 -14.49
C GLY A 204 9.90 13.33 -13.26
N LEU A 205 9.15 14.44 -13.39
CA LEU A 205 8.44 15.07 -12.28
C LEU A 205 7.30 14.17 -11.78
N MET A 206 7.48 13.56 -10.59
CA MET A 206 6.57 12.59 -9.99
C MET A 206 5.39 13.27 -9.28
N GLN A 207 4.25 12.59 -9.21
CA GLN A 207 3.19 12.91 -8.26
C GLN A 207 3.64 12.52 -6.86
N TYR A 208 3.11 13.17 -5.82
CA TYR A 208 3.41 12.75 -4.45
C TYR A 208 2.97 11.30 -4.16
N SER A 209 1.85 10.87 -4.74
CA SER A 209 1.43 9.46 -4.67
C SER A 209 2.45 8.48 -5.23
N ASP A 210 3.13 8.86 -6.33
CA ASP A 210 4.17 8.02 -6.94
C ASP A 210 5.39 7.91 -6.02
N VAL A 211 5.72 9.00 -5.31
CA VAL A 211 6.83 9.03 -4.34
C VAL A 211 6.56 8.06 -3.19
N VAL A 212 5.30 8.04 -2.68
CA VAL A 212 4.87 7.10 -1.63
C VAL A 212 4.89 5.66 -2.13
N ILE A 213 4.36 5.41 -3.35
CA ILE A 213 4.39 4.08 -3.98
C ILE A 213 5.82 3.58 -4.15
N PHE A 214 6.76 4.44 -4.54
CA PHE A 214 8.16 4.04 -4.68
C PHE A 214 8.72 3.51 -3.35
N LEU A 215 8.45 4.17 -2.23
CA LEU A 215 8.92 3.70 -0.93
C LEU A 215 8.20 2.43 -0.48
N HIS A 216 6.92 2.28 -0.82
CA HIS A 216 6.15 1.04 -0.62
C HIS A 216 6.83 -0.15 -1.31
N GLU A 217 7.02 -0.07 -2.62
CA GLU A 217 7.66 -1.14 -3.40
C GLU A 217 9.11 -1.40 -2.95
N PHE A 218 9.82 -0.32 -2.57
CA PHE A 218 11.16 -0.46 -2.01
C PHE A 218 11.16 -1.19 -0.65
N GLY A 219 10.06 -1.08 0.10
CA GLY A 219 9.84 -1.84 1.33
C GLY A 219 9.82 -3.34 1.09
N HIS A 220 9.08 -3.81 0.10
CA HIS A 220 9.10 -5.21 -0.32
C HIS A 220 10.51 -5.66 -0.74
N LEU A 221 11.20 -4.81 -1.52
CA LEU A 221 12.54 -5.13 -2.00
C LEU A 221 13.55 -5.25 -0.85
N MET A 222 13.49 -4.35 0.14
CA MET A 222 14.34 -4.43 1.33
C MET A 222 14.00 -5.63 2.20
N HIS A 223 12.71 -5.95 2.36
CA HIS A 223 12.29 -7.17 3.04
C HIS A 223 12.88 -8.41 2.35
N HIS A 224 12.79 -8.49 1.02
CA HIS A 224 13.39 -9.58 0.25
C HIS A 224 14.89 -9.73 0.47
N VAL A 225 15.65 -8.63 0.39
CA VAL A 225 17.13 -8.67 0.51
C VAL A 225 17.55 -8.97 1.94
N ILE A 226 16.96 -8.32 2.94
CA ILE A 226 17.33 -8.47 4.35
C ILE A 226 16.89 -9.85 4.87
N GLY A 227 15.68 -10.30 4.54
CA GLY A 227 15.14 -11.61 4.93
C GLY A 227 15.61 -12.79 4.07
N GLY A 228 16.50 -12.53 3.09
CA GLY A 228 17.11 -13.55 2.26
C GLY A 228 18.40 -14.16 2.83
N GLN A 229 18.71 -13.94 4.12
CA GLN A 229 19.93 -14.43 4.76
C GLN A 229 19.70 -15.73 5.58
N ASN A 230 18.59 -16.41 5.36
CA ASN A 230 18.20 -17.60 6.11
C ASN A 230 18.76 -18.90 5.46
N PRO A 231 18.89 -20.03 6.22
CA PRO A 231 19.50 -21.27 5.73
C PRO A 231 18.79 -21.95 4.56
N TYR A 232 17.48 -21.71 4.40
CA TYR A 232 16.65 -22.35 3.40
C TYR A 232 15.90 -21.33 2.55
N ALA A 233 15.79 -21.56 1.24
CA ALA A 233 15.05 -20.70 0.32
C ALA A 233 13.57 -20.52 0.73
N GLY A 234 12.95 -21.57 1.30
CA GLY A 234 11.58 -21.49 1.84
C GLY A 234 11.42 -20.55 3.05
N GLN A 235 12.50 -20.08 3.64
CA GLN A 235 12.50 -19.11 4.73
C GLN A 235 12.78 -17.67 4.26
N ALA A 236 12.90 -17.45 2.95
CA ALA A 236 13.05 -16.11 2.40
C ALA A 236 11.78 -15.25 2.66
N ALA A 237 11.96 -13.93 2.73
CA ALA A 237 10.89 -13.01 3.11
C ALA A 237 9.63 -13.09 2.24
N PHE A 238 9.74 -13.40 0.94
CA PHE A 238 8.55 -13.60 0.09
C PHE A 238 7.72 -14.86 0.41
N ASN A 239 8.17 -15.68 1.33
CA ASN A 239 7.45 -16.87 1.80
C ASN A 239 6.81 -16.66 3.18
N VAL A 240 6.78 -15.42 3.72
CA VAL A 240 5.93 -15.07 4.86
C VAL A 240 4.46 -15.29 4.53
N GLU A 241 3.61 -15.36 5.54
CA GLU A 241 2.16 -15.44 5.33
C GLU A 241 1.68 -14.30 4.40
N GLY A 242 0.82 -14.64 3.45
CA GLY A 242 0.34 -13.70 2.42
C GLY A 242 -0.44 -12.50 2.99
N ASP A 243 -0.92 -12.60 4.21
CA ASP A 243 -1.59 -11.53 4.95
C ASP A 243 -0.67 -10.77 5.93
N PHE A 244 0.66 -10.86 5.69
CA PHE A 244 1.69 -10.04 6.33
C PHE A 244 2.58 -9.33 5.30
N VAL A 245 2.48 -9.71 4.04
CA VAL A 245 3.41 -9.27 3.00
C VAL A 245 3.41 -7.75 2.80
N GLU A 246 2.27 -7.11 3.05
CA GLU A 246 2.09 -5.66 2.89
C GLU A 246 2.45 -4.85 4.15
N ALA A 247 2.58 -5.47 5.32
CA ALA A 247 2.85 -4.73 6.55
C ALA A 247 4.20 -3.98 6.52
N PRO A 248 5.32 -4.59 6.04
CA PRO A 248 6.58 -3.88 5.90
C PRO A 248 6.56 -2.73 4.88
N SER A 249 5.90 -2.91 3.73
CA SER A 249 5.81 -1.89 2.69
C SER A 249 4.93 -0.72 3.11
N GLN A 250 3.76 -0.99 3.70
CA GLN A 250 2.84 0.04 4.19
C GLN A 250 3.39 0.81 5.40
N MET A 251 4.24 0.19 6.22
CA MET A 251 4.92 0.91 7.29
C MET A 251 5.91 1.94 6.75
N LEU A 252 6.66 1.60 5.68
CA LEU A 252 7.59 2.52 5.06
C LEU A 252 6.90 3.75 4.44
N GLU A 253 5.69 3.61 3.89
CA GLU A 253 4.92 4.75 3.36
C GLU A 253 4.83 5.93 4.35
N GLU A 254 4.71 5.63 5.65
CA GLU A 254 4.51 6.65 6.69
C GLU A 254 5.75 7.55 6.89
N PHE A 255 6.98 7.09 6.56
CA PHE A 255 8.17 7.92 6.63
C PHE A 255 8.14 9.07 5.62
N PHE A 256 7.55 8.87 4.45
CA PHE A 256 7.42 9.96 3.45
C PHE A 256 6.23 10.88 3.70
N ARG A 257 5.53 10.69 4.83
CA ARG A 257 4.56 11.64 5.37
C ARG A 257 5.18 12.61 6.36
N ASP A 258 6.45 12.45 6.70
CA ASP A 258 7.18 13.38 7.55
C ASP A 258 7.90 14.47 6.75
N TYR A 259 7.81 15.73 7.22
CA TYR A 259 8.46 16.84 6.54
C TYR A 259 9.98 16.75 6.56
N GLY A 260 10.57 16.35 7.69
CA GLY A 260 12.03 16.25 7.84
C GLY A 260 12.62 15.23 6.86
N VAL A 261 11.93 14.10 6.69
CA VAL A 261 12.33 13.08 5.71
C VAL A 261 12.18 13.62 4.28
N LEU A 262 11.03 14.19 3.93
CA LEU A 262 10.79 14.73 2.58
C LEU A 262 11.76 15.88 2.24
N ALA A 263 11.95 16.83 3.14
CA ALA A 263 12.80 18.00 2.93
C ALA A 263 14.28 17.64 2.68
N SER A 264 14.70 16.44 3.07
CA SER A 264 16.06 15.96 2.82
C SER A 264 16.38 15.72 1.34
N PHE A 265 15.35 15.49 0.50
CA PHE A 265 15.52 15.21 -0.93
C PHE A 265 14.53 15.96 -1.84
N ALA A 266 13.42 16.48 -1.31
CA ALA A 266 12.39 17.18 -2.08
C ALA A 266 12.86 18.61 -2.42
N HIS A 267 13.60 18.74 -3.53
CA HIS A 267 14.14 20.00 -4.00
C HIS A 267 13.60 20.35 -5.40
N HIS A 268 13.26 21.62 -5.59
CA HIS A 268 12.75 22.09 -6.87
C HIS A 268 13.78 21.87 -8.00
N TYR A 269 13.39 21.18 -9.06
CA TYR A 269 14.28 20.65 -10.09
C TYR A 269 15.10 21.70 -10.86
N GLN A 270 14.67 22.96 -10.89
CA GLN A 270 15.40 24.06 -11.54
C GLN A 270 16.16 24.92 -10.54
N SER A 271 15.51 25.34 -9.44
CA SER A 271 16.10 26.30 -8.50
C SER A 271 16.91 25.64 -7.36
N GLY A 272 16.72 24.34 -7.12
CA GLY A 272 17.30 23.64 -5.98
C GLY A 272 16.64 23.98 -4.63
N ALA A 273 15.61 24.84 -4.61
CA ALA A 273 14.92 25.22 -3.38
C ALA A 273 14.24 24.02 -2.73
N VAL A 274 14.39 23.89 -1.42
CA VAL A 274 13.70 22.84 -0.61
C VAL A 274 12.19 23.04 -0.70
N LEU A 275 11.43 21.95 -0.65
CA LEU A 275 9.97 21.97 -0.55
C LEU A 275 9.54 22.91 0.62
N PRO A 276 8.79 23.99 0.34
CA PRO A 276 8.37 24.92 1.38
C PRO A 276 7.48 24.22 2.40
N ARG A 277 7.73 24.46 3.71
CA ARG A 277 6.94 23.88 4.80
C ARG A 277 5.45 24.17 4.65
N GLU A 278 5.09 25.37 4.27
CA GLU A 278 3.69 25.74 4.08
C GLU A 278 3.01 24.93 2.93
N LEU A 279 3.74 24.68 1.85
CA LEU A 279 3.24 23.84 0.75
C LEU A 279 3.09 22.39 1.19
N TYR A 280 4.07 21.85 1.93
CA TYR A 280 3.97 20.53 2.55
C TYR A 280 2.77 20.43 3.49
N GLU A 281 2.52 21.41 4.35
CA GLU A 281 1.39 21.38 5.30
C GLU A 281 0.05 21.38 4.58
N ARG A 282 -0.08 22.13 3.46
CA ARG A 282 -1.27 22.07 2.60
C ARG A 282 -1.42 20.68 1.95
N MET A 283 -0.33 20.14 1.41
CA MET A 283 -0.29 18.79 0.84
C MET A 283 -0.69 17.74 1.87
N SER A 284 -0.10 17.76 3.05
CA SER A 284 -0.36 16.81 4.13
C SER A 284 -1.82 16.83 4.58
N ARG A 285 -2.41 18.02 4.78
CA ARG A 285 -3.84 18.17 5.11
C ARG A 285 -4.74 17.65 3.98
N ALA A 286 -4.41 17.94 2.73
CA ALA A 286 -5.17 17.44 1.59
C ALA A 286 -5.09 15.91 1.46
N ASP A 287 -3.93 15.30 1.79
CA ASP A 287 -3.72 13.86 1.76
C ASP A 287 -4.47 13.12 2.88
N THR A 288 -4.71 13.78 4.01
CA THR A 288 -5.49 13.16 5.10
C THR A 288 -6.99 13.06 4.79
N PHE A 289 -7.54 13.96 3.97
CA PHE A 289 -8.95 13.96 3.61
C PHE A 289 -9.33 12.75 2.74
N GLY A 290 -10.35 12.02 3.15
CA GLY A 290 -10.85 10.84 2.44
C GLY A 290 -10.21 9.52 2.89
N ARG A 291 -9.40 9.50 3.95
CA ARG A 291 -8.79 8.28 4.50
C ARG A 291 -9.82 7.26 4.92
N ALA A 292 -10.84 7.69 5.67
CA ALA A 292 -11.87 6.77 6.17
C ALA A 292 -12.75 6.25 5.03
N SER A 293 -13.12 7.09 4.08
CA SER A 293 -13.80 6.64 2.84
C SER A 293 -12.93 5.69 2.02
N GLY A 294 -11.61 5.89 2.02
CA GLY A 294 -10.63 4.97 1.44
C GLY A 294 -10.66 3.61 2.13
N GLN A 295 -10.71 3.57 3.46
CA GLN A 295 -10.78 2.32 4.23
C GLN A 295 -12.12 1.60 4.01
N GLN A 296 -13.25 2.31 3.96
CA GLN A 296 -14.53 1.71 3.60
C GLN A 296 -14.50 1.07 2.21
N ARG A 297 -13.78 1.66 1.25
CA ARG A 297 -13.57 1.04 -0.06
C ARG A 297 -12.70 -0.22 0.01
N GLN A 298 -11.68 -0.27 0.90
CA GLN A 298 -10.91 -1.49 1.11
C GLN A 298 -11.77 -2.60 1.73
N LEU A 299 -12.69 -2.26 2.66
CA LEU A 299 -13.67 -3.20 3.20
C LEU A 299 -14.61 -3.75 2.11
N LEU A 300 -15.08 -2.89 1.20
CA LEU A 300 -15.87 -3.33 0.04
C LEU A 300 -15.12 -4.37 -0.79
N TYR A 301 -13.87 -4.11 -1.15
CA TYR A 301 -13.08 -5.04 -1.98
C TYR A 301 -12.80 -6.35 -1.25
N THR A 302 -12.51 -6.27 0.04
CA THR A 302 -12.31 -7.44 0.90
C THR A 302 -13.58 -8.29 0.99
N ALA A 303 -14.73 -7.66 1.22
CA ALA A 303 -16.00 -8.37 1.34
C ALA A 303 -16.41 -9.05 0.02
N VAL A 304 -16.24 -8.36 -1.11
CA VAL A 304 -16.46 -8.95 -2.44
C VAL A 304 -15.53 -10.14 -2.68
N SER A 305 -14.25 -10.00 -2.36
CA SER A 305 -13.28 -11.09 -2.48
C SER A 305 -13.66 -12.29 -1.61
N LEU A 306 -14.03 -12.05 -0.35
CA LEU A 306 -14.44 -13.10 0.58
C LEU A 306 -15.72 -13.81 0.10
N ASP A 307 -16.76 -13.04 -0.26
CA ASP A 307 -18.06 -13.60 -0.66
C ASP A 307 -17.94 -14.43 -1.94
N PHE A 308 -17.13 -14.00 -2.91
CA PHE A 308 -16.88 -14.77 -4.13
C PHE A 308 -16.20 -16.12 -3.88
N HIS A 309 -15.47 -16.26 -2.77
CA HIS A 309 -14.74 -17.50 -2.43
C HIS A 309 -15.41 -18.31 -1.30
N THR A 310 -16.54 -17.83 -0.77
CA THR A 310 -17.35 -18.55 0.24
C THR A 310 -18.73 -18.97 -0.29
N LEU A 311 -19.28 -18.22 -1.25
CA LEU A 311 -20.58 -18.54 -1.85
C LEU A 311 -20.43 -19.58 -2.99
N PRO A 312 -21.49 -20.40 -3.24
CA PRO A 312 -21.46 -21.40 -4.31
C PRO A 312 -21.33 -20.76 -5.71
N PRO A 313 -20.28 -21.02 -6.49
CA PRO A 313 -20.05 -20.38 -7.79
C PRO A 313 -21.17 -20.61 -8.81
N ALA A 314 -21.84 -21.77 -8.75
CA ALA A 314 -22.89 -22.13 -9.69
C ALA A 314 -24.12 -21.18 -9.65
N THR A 315 -24.43 -20.64 -8.48
CA THR A 315 -25.58 -19.76 -8.26
C THR A 315 -25.19 -18.30 -7.96
N LEU A 316 -23.89 -18.00 -8.01
CA LEU A 316 -23.35 -16.70 -7.66
C LEU A 316 -23.75 -15.64 -8.67
N ASP A 317 -24.49 -14.62 -8.23
CA ASP A 317 -24.73 -13.41 -9.00
C ASP A 317 -23.69 -12.35 -8.62
N PHE A 318 -22.71 -12.14 -9.51
CA PHE A 318 -21.60 -11.22 -9.29
C PHE A 318 -22.07 -9.77 -9.07
N ASP A 319 -23.07 -9.33 -9.83
CA ASP A 319 -23.58 -7.96 -9.72
C ASP A 319 -24.37 -7.75 -8.43
N ALA A 320 -25.18 -8.72 -8.04
CA ALA A 320 -25.96 -8.64 -6.78
C ALA A 320 -25.03 -8.63 -5.55
N VAL A 321 -24.01 -9.52 -5.53
CA VAL A 321 -23.03 -9.56 -4.42
C VAL A 321 -22.20 -8.28 -4.38
N PHE A 322 -21.72 -7.81 -5.53
CA PHE A 322 -20.97 -6.54 -5.60
C PHE A 322 -21.83 -5.37 -5.12
N ARG A 323 -23.07 -5.26 -5.62
CA ARG A 323 -23.99 -4.20 -5.24
C ARG A 323 -24.29 -4.23 -3.73
N GLY A 324 -24.61 -5.39 -3.16
CA GLY A 324 -24.88 -5.52 -1.73
C GLY A 324 -23.71 -5.06 -0.84
N ASN A 325 -22.48 -5.46 -1.21
CA ASN A 325 -21.29 -5.01 -0.51
C ASN A 325 -21.00 -3.51 -0.74
N PHE A 326 -21.27 -3.00 -1.95
CA PHE A 326 -21.13 -1.58 -2.25
C PHE A 326 -22.07 -0.73 -1.38
N GLU A 327 -23.36 -1.08 -1.31
CA GLU A 327 -24.35 -0.38 -0.50
C GLU A 327 -24.05 -0.46 1.02
N ARG A 328 -23.37 -1.53 1.45
CA ARG A 328 -22.95 -1.71 2.85
C ARG A 328 -21.75 -0.83 3.23
N PHE A 329 -20.72 -0.76 2.40
CA PHE A 329 -19.43 -0.18 2.76
C PHE A 329 -19.14 1.16 2.08
N SER A 330 -19.65 1.43 0.88
CA SER A 330 -19.36 2.68 0.20
C SER A 330 -20.18 3.83 0.75
N PRO A 331 -19.57 4.98 1.09
CA PRO A 331 -20.29 6.19 1.42
C PRO A 331 -20.91 6.89 0.18
N ASN A 332 -20.54 6.45 -1.03
CA ASN A 332 -21.04 7.00 -2.29
C ASN A 332 -22.27 6.25 -2.78
N ALA A 333 -23.09 6.89 -3.61
CA ALA A 333 -24.21 6.24 -4.26
C ALA A 333 -23.74 5.25 -5.34
N TYR A 334 -24.40 4.08 -5.35
CA TYR A 334 -24.19 3.08 -6.39
C TYR A 334 -24.64 3.59 -7.76
N VAL A 335 -23.84 3.31 -8.79
CA VAL A 335 -24.20 3.62 -10.18
C VAL A 335 -24.57 2.31 -10.89
N PRO A 336 -25.80 2.18 -11.42
CA PRO A 336 -26.19 0.98 -12.15
C PRO A 336 -25.23 0.65 -13.31
N GLY A 337 -24.92 -0.63 -13.46
CA GLY A 337 -23.97 -1.08 -14.50
C GLY A 337 -22.51 -1.02 -14.10
N MET A 338 -22.21 -0.79 -12.85
CA MET A 338 -20.84 -0.99 -12.32
C MET A 338 -20.53 -2.48 -12.24
N HIS A 339 -19.46 -2.90 -12.96
CA HIS A 339 -18.97 -4.27 -12.99
C HIS A 339 -17.49 -4.31 -12.57
N MET A 340 -17.15 -3.69 -11.44
CA MET A 340 -15.76 -3.62 -10.95
C MET A 340 -15.12 -5.01 -10.81
N TRP A 341 -15.91 -5.99 -10.38
CA TRP A 341 -15.47 -7.38 -10.24
C TRP A 341 -14.92 -7.99 -11.54
N ALA A 342 -15.39 -7.52 -12.72
CA ALA A 342 -14.92 -8.01 -14.02
C ALA A 342 -13.48 -7.54 -14.37
N SER A 343 -12.95 -6.57 -13.66
CA SER A 343 -11.58 -6.04 -13.81
C SER A 343 -10.77 -6.11 -12.50
N PHE A 344 -11.26 -6.83 -11.51
CA PHE A 344 -10.63 -6.97 -10.21
C PHE A 344 -9.52 -8.03 -10.26
N THR A 345 -8.36 -7.64 -10.79
CA THR A 345 -7.22 -8.54 -11.05
C THR A 345 -6.66 -9.20 -9.80
N HIS A 346 -6.83 -8.59 -8.62
CA HIS A 346 -6.44 -9.18 -7.34
C HIS A 346 -7.11 -10.53 -7.06
N LEU A 347 -8.30 -10.80 -7.65
CA LEU A 347 -8.92 -12.12 -7.54
C LEU A 347 -8.05 -13.26 -8.11
N ASN A 348 -7.06 -12.96 -8.96
CA ASN A 348 -6.12 -13.96 -9.48
C ASN A 348 -5.05 -14.32 -8.44
N GLY A 349 -4.22 -13.38 -8.04
CA GLY A 349 -3.08 -13.60 -7.14
C GLY A 349 -3.48 -13.68 -5.66
N TYR A 350 -4.19 -12.68 -5.17
CA TYR A 350 -4.63 -12.65 -3.76
C TYR A 350 -5.83 -13.54 -3.47
N SER A 351 -6.56 -13.97 -4.50
CA SER A 351 -7.77 -14.80 -4.39
C SER A 351 -8.77 -14.27 -3.34
N SER A 352 -8.96 -14.96 -2.19
CA SER A 352 -9.77 -14.50 -1.05
C SER A 352 -9.02 -13.60 -0.06
N ASN A 353 -7.70 -13.41 -0.25
CA ASN A 353 -6.84 -12.76 0.73
C ASN A 353 -6.64 -11.25 0.50
N TYR A 354 -7.57 -10.58 -0.19
CA TYR A 354 -7.51 -9.12 -0.39
C TYR A 354 -7.53 -8.33 0.94
N TYR A 355 -8.00 -8.93 2.03
CA TYR A 355 -8.02 -8.32 3.37
C TYR A 355 -6.62 -7.96 3.89
N THR A 356 -5.56 -8.48 3.32
CA THR A 356 -4.17 -8.17 3.68
C THR A 356 -3.93 -6.66 3.73
N TYR A 357 -4.43 -5.90 2.74
CA TYR A 357 -4.29 -4.44 2.71
C TYR A 357 -4.94 -3.71 3.90
N VAL A 358 -5.94 -4.31 4.53
CA VAL A 358 -6.62 -3.77 5.71
C VAL A 358 -5.92 -4.23 7.00
N LEU A 359 -5.58 -5.51 7.07
CA LEU A 359 -4.89 -6.10 8.23
C LEU A 359 -3.50 -5.49 8.38
N ASP A 360 -2.74 -5.48 7.30
CA ASP A 360 -1.37 -4.99 7.29
C ASP A 360 -1.28 -3.49 7.52
N LYS A 361 -2.28 -2.69 7.10
CA LYS A 361 -2.31 -1.26 7.42
C LYS A 361 -2.42 -1.01 8.93
N VAL A 362 -3.19 -1.81 9.64
CA VAL A 362 -3.27 -1.73 11.12
C VAL A 362 -1.93 -2.06 11.74
N ILE A 363 -1.30 -3.16 11.31
CA ILE A 363 0.02 -3.59 11.80
C ILE A 363 1.09 -2.56 11.45
N ALA A 364 1.11 -2.06 10.23
CA ALA A 364 2.06 -1.05 9.75
C ALA A 364 2.01 0.24 10.57
N LEU A 365 0.82 0.72 10.90
CA LEU A 365 0.64 1.92 11.73
C LEU A 365 1.05 1.66 13.19
N ASP A 366 0.80 0.46 13.71
CA ASP A 366 1.23 0.08 15.05
C ASP A 366 2.76 -0.09 15.14
N PHE A 367 3.39 -0.61 14.07
CA PHE A 367 4.85 -0.60 13.90
C PHE A 367 5.42 0.81 13.85
N PHE A 368 4.85 1.68 13.00
CA PHE A 368 5.31 3.05 12.85
C PHE A 368 5.21 3.85 14.15
N ALA A 369 4.19 3.58 14.97
CA ALA A 369 4.03 4.21 16.29
C ALA A 369 5.15 3.87 17.30
N GLN A 370 6.06 2.94 16.99
CA GLN A 370 7.23 2.61 17.81
C GLN A 370 8.45 3.49 17.51
N PHE A 371 8.39 4.31 16.45
CA PHE A 371 9.46 5.22 16.06
C PHE A 371 9.32 6.57 16.77
N ASP A 372 10.45 7.17 17.12
CA ASP A 372 10.45 8.52 17.71
C ASP A 372 10.06 9.54 16.64
N PRO A 373 8.96 10.29 16.81
CA PRO A 373 8.54 11.29 15.82
C PRO A 373 9.52 12.44 15.65
N HIS A 374 10.46 12.64 16.60
CA HIS A 374 11.50 13.67 16.53
C HIS A 374 12.80 13.18 15.86
N ASP A 375 12.97 11.86 15.73
CA ASP A 375 14.12 11.24 15.07
C ASP A 375 13.74 9.90 14.40
N LEU A 376 12.91 9.98 13.39
CA LEU A 376 12.36 8.81 12.70
C LEU A 376 13.44 7.87 12.11
N LEU A 377 14.55 8.43 11.65
CA LEU A 377 15.58 7.68 10.92
C LEU A 377 16.85 7.39 11.73
N GLY A 378 17.07 8.07 12.86
CA GLY A 378 18.32 7.95 13.62
C GLY A 378 18.20 7.14 14.90
N GLY A 379 16.98 6.84 15.35
CA GLY A 379 16.73 6.10 16.57
C GLY A 379 16.95 4.58 16.46
N PRO A 380 16.97 3.85 17.58
CA PRO A 380 17.22 2.39 17.59
C PRO A 380 16.07 1.57 17.00
N ALA A 381 14.91 2.17 16.76
CA ALA A 381 13.70 1.47 16.30
C ALA A 381 13.90 0.83 14.91
N GLY A 382 14.60 1.51 13.99
CA GLY A 382 14.86 0.99 12.64
C GLY A 382 15.69 -0.28 12.66
N LEU A 383 16.79 -0.31 13.43
CA LEU A 383 17.62 -1.51 13.57
C LEU A 383 16.87 -2.64 14.30
N ARG A 384 16.06 -2.30 15.31
CA ARG A 384 15.20 -3.28 15.99
C ARG A 384 14.18 -3.87 15.02
N TYR A 385 13.54 -3.03 14.21
CA TYR A 385 12.60 -3.46 13.17
C TYR A 385 13.26 -4.38 12.13
N ARG A 386 14.43 -3.97 11.61
CA ARG A 386 15.21 -4.81 10.71
C ARG A 386 15.46 -6.20 11.30
N ARG A 387 15.86 -6.29 12.58
CA ARG A 387 16.24 -7.55 13.25
C ARG A 387 15.04 -8.41 13.64
N ALA A 388 13.94 -7.80 14.11
CA ALA A 388 12.78 -8.51 14.63
C ALA A 388 11.76 -8.86 13.53
N VAL A 389 11.67 -8.07 12.45
CA VAL A 389 10.63 -8.21 11.44
C VAL A 389 11.20 -8.63 10.08
N LEU A 390 12.21 -7.90 9.56
CA LEU A 390 12.67 -8.14 8.20
C LEU A 390 13.64 -9.33 8.08
N ALA A 391 14.65 -9.38 8.96
CA ALA A 391 15.73 -10.38 8.87
C ALA A 391 15.27 -11.83 9.10
N PRO A 392 14.29 -12.11 9.99
CA PRO A 392 13.80 -13.47 10.15
C PRO A 392 13.15 -14.05 8.88
N GLY A 393 12.59 -13.23 7.98
CA GLY A 393 11.83 -13.72 6.84
C GLY A 393 10.72 -14.68 7.31
N ALA A 394 10.58 -15.83 6.66
CA ALA A 394 9.60 -16.86 6.99
C ALA A 394 10.15 -17.96 7.93
N THR A 395 11.07 -17.62 8.85
CA THR A 395 11.61 -18.59 9.82
C THR A 395 10.67 -18.86 10.98
N GLN A 396 9.70 -17.98 11.20
CA GLN A 396 8.67 -18.11 12.24
C GLN A 396 7.37 -17.45 11.76
N PRO A 397 6.22 -17.77 12.38
CA PRO A 397 4.94 -17.17 12.02
C PRO A 397 4.97 -15.64 12.11
N ALA A 398 4.36 -14.95 11.14
CA ALA A 398 4.34 -13.49 11.08
C ALA A 398 3.70 -12.85 12.33
N ALA A 399 2.67 -13.47 12.91
CA ALA A 399 2.10 -13.05 14.19
C ALA A 399 3.14 -13.01 15.33
N GLN A 400 4.18 -13.87 15.27
CA GLN A 400 5.27 -13.83 16.25
C GLN A 400 6.23 -12.68 15.95
N LEU A 401 6.55 -12.41 14.66
CA LEU A 401 7.35 -11.23 14.25
C LEU A 401 6.72 -9.92 14.75
N VAL A 402 5.39 -9.83 14.63
CA VAL A 402 4.62 -8.67 15.10
C VAL A 402 4.77 -8.50 16.62
N ARG A 403 4.55 -9.57 17.39
CA ARG A 403 4.70 -9.54 18.86
C ARG A 403 6.12 -9.21 19.30
N ASP A 404 7.12 -9.80 18.66
CA ASP A 404 8.54 -9.61 19.02
C ASP A 404 8.98 -8.15 18.83
N PHE A 405 8.47 -7.48 17.81
CA PHE A 405 8.76 -6.07 17.59
C PHE A 405 7.96 -5.13 18.50
N LEU A 406 6.66 -5.38 18.65
CA LEU A 406 5.77 -4.54 19.47
C LEU A 406 5.94 -4.75 20.98
N GLY A 407 6.40 -5.94 21.41
CA GLY A 407 6.41 -6.36 22.81
C GLY A 407 5.01 -6.65 23.38
N ARG A 408 3.98 -6.74 22.53
CA ARG A 408 2.57 -6.98 22.84
C ARG A 408 1.79 -7.44 21.62
N GLU A 409 0.53 -7.81 21.79
CA GLU A 409 -0.38 -8.00 20.66
C GLU A 409 -0.65 -6.68 19.94
N PRO A 410 -0.84 -6.70 18.60
CA PRO A 410 -1.22 -5.51 17.83
C PRO A 410 -2.60 -5.01 18.25
N ASN A 411 -2.85 -3.70 18.10
CA ASN A 411 -4.15 -3.11 18.38
C ASN A 411 -4.54 -2.00 17.39
N LEU A 412 -5.77 -1.51 17.52
CA LEU A 412 -6.32 -0.50 16.61
C LEU A 412 -6.02 0.96 17.00
N ASP A 413 -5.23 1.23 18.03
CA ASP A 413 -5.11 2.59 18.57
C ASP A 413 -4.39 3.54 17.60
N ALA A 414 -3.28 3.08 16.99
CA ALA A 414 -2.58 3.85 15.97
C ALA A 414 -3.45 4.06 14.72
N TYR A 415 -4.20 3.04 14.31
CA TYR A 415 -5.13 3.10 13.19
C TYR A 415 -6.27 4.09 13.43
N ARG A 416 -6.88 4.10 14.63
CA ARG A 416 -7.92 5.08 15.00
C ARG A 416 -7.39 6.50 14.97
N ARG A 417 -6.20 6.76 15.55
CA ARG A 417 -5.56 8.09 15.47
C ARG A 417 -5.31 8.52 14.04
N TRP A 418 -4.82 7.61 13.21
CA TRP A 418 -4.57 7.88 11.79
C TRP A 418 -5.85 8.23 11.02
N LEU A 419 -6.98 7.56 11.28
CA LEU A 419 -8.28 7.89 10.69
C LEU A 419 -8.79 9.27 11.11
N LEU A 420 -8.58 9.65 12.38
CA LEU A 420 -9.10 10.89 12.96
C LEU A 420 -8.23 12.11 12.71
N ALA A 421 -6.98 11.94 12.32
CA ALA A 421 -6.00 13.02 12.15
C ALA A 421 -6.47 14.16 11.21
N GLN A 422 -7.34 13.86 10.24
CA GLN A 422 -7.92 14.88 9.36
C GLN A 422 -8.86 15.86 10.07
N PHE A 423 -9.46 15.47 11.20
CA PHE A 423 -10.40 16.30 11.96
C PHE A 423 -9.69 17.15 13.00
N ASP A 424 -8.53 16.73 13.50
CA ASP A 424 -7.74 17.46 14.49
C ASP A 424 -7.15 18.75 13.91
N SER A 425 -6.76 18.73 12.65
CA SER A 425 -6.24 19.90 11.92
C SER A 425 -7.30 20.97 11.61
N ALA A 426 -8.59 20.65 11.68
CA ALA A 426 -9.68 21.60 11.47
C ALA A 426 -9.97 22.47 12.72
N SER A 427 -9.68 21.97 13.91
CA SER A 427 -9.90 22.70 15.18
C SER A 427 -8.92 23.85 15.37
N THR A 428 -7.71 23.75 14.82
CA THR A 428 -6.66 24.79 14.96
C THR A 428 -6.93 26.03 14.09
N ILE A 429 -7.67 25.89 12.98
CA ILE A 429 -8.01 27.03 12.10
C ILE A 429 -9.14 27.90 12.68
N SER A 430 -10.04 27.31 13.48
CA SER A 430 -11.14 28.05 14.11
C SER A 430 -10.69 28.96 15.26
N SER A 431 -9.50 28.73 15.85
CA SER A 431 -9.00 29.52 16.99
C SER A 431 -8.15 30.74 16.60
N THR A 432 -7.68 30.82 15.33
CA THR A 432 -6.87 31.94 14.82
C THR A 432 -7.68 32.97 14.02
N ALA A 433 -8.99 32.77 13.86
CA ALA A 433 -9.90 33.67 13.15
C ALA A 433 -10.88 34.41 14.09
N ARG A 434 -10.47 34.72 15.34
CA ARG A 434 -11.19 35.59 16.24
C ARG A 434 -10.27 36.72 16.74
#